data_9f1b0ae49a3d91694959bc83c0f7ba8c
#
_entry.id   9f1b0ae49a3d91694959bc83c0f7ba8c
#
_cell.length_a   1.000
_cell.length_b   1.000
_cell.length_c   1.000
_cell.angle_alpha   90.00
_cell.angle_beta   90.00
_cell.angle_gamma   90.00
#
_symmetry.space_group_name_H-M   'P 1'
#
loop_
_entity.id
_entity.type
_entity.pdbx_description
1 polymer ?
#
loop_
_entity_poly.entity_id
_entity_poly.type
_entity_poly.pdbx_seq_one_letter_code
_entity_poly.pdbx_strand_id
1 'polypeptide(L)'
;MEFQLHKTFPKELTDRWNALLDESVTHVPFLRYEYLDAWWQTRGGGEWPQAELAIVTAWRGNALVGIAPLFFAANRQAQPALLLLGSIEVSDYLDLIVRPADLAEFCSGLLVFLDGDSLPAWRELDLYNLFDSSPTPAALLEAAKLQGGSYRCELLQRAPYIPLPGDWETYLAGIDKKQRHEIRRKMRRAEDMGAAVQVRFAVDPQRFDADVEGFMGLMAQDPGKKAFLTPQMREHVRLVTKCAFEQSCLQLAFLEINGENAAAYLSFDYLDRMWVYNSGIDQRFIEYSPGWVLLGHLLRWANEQKRSEFDFMRGNEEYKYRFGAVDRQIERVVIKNLRPSI
;
A
#
# COMPACT_ATOMS: atom_id res chain seq x y z
N MET A 1 -7.95 -2.32 -28.77
CA MET A 1 -6.70 -1.96 -28.08
C MET A 1 -5.56 -2.82 -28.59
N GLU A 2 -4.35 -2.29 -28.68
CA GLU A 2 -3.12 -3.04 -28.98
C GLU A 2 -2.36 -3.29 -27.68
N PHE A 3 -1.97 -4.54 -27.44
CA PHE A 3 -1.28 -4.93 -26.21
C PHE A 3 0.21 -5.18 -26.45
N GLN A 4 1.04 -4.75 -25.50
CA GLN A 4 2.49 -4.92 -25.56
C GLN A 4 3.03 -5.46 -24.23
N LEU A 5 3.91 -6.47 -24.30
CA LEU A 5 4.60 -7.04 -23.14
C LEU A 5 5.96 -6.36 -22.92
N HIS A 6 6.23 -5.95 -21.68
CA HIS A 6 7.52 -5.43 -21.24
C HIS A 6 8.17 -6.41 -20.26
N LYS A 7 9.37 -6.89 -20.59
CA LYS A 7 10.21 -7.75 -19.74
C LYS A 7 11.25 -6.97 -18.93
N THR A 8 11.25 -5.64 -19.10
CA THR A 8 12.02 -4.67 -18.31
C THR A 8 11.11 -3.52 -17.95
N PHE A 9 11.41 -2.81 -16.86
CA PHE A 9 10.63 -1.61 -16.50
C PHE A 9 10.72 -0.56 -17.62
N PRO A 10 9.57 -0.11 -18.18
CA PRO A 10 9.53 0.83 -19.30
C PRO A 10 9.75 2.27 -18.79
N LYS A 11 11.01 2.67 -18.58
CA LYS A 11 11.37 3.98 -18.00
C LYS A 11 10.84 5.17 -18.80
N GLU A 12 10.72 5.01 -20.09
CA GLU A 12 10.17 6.02 -21.02
C GLU A 12 8.66 6.26 -20.80
N LEU A 13 8.00 5.39 -20.05
CA LEU A 13 6.57 5.52 -19.76
C LEU A 13 6.27 6.14 -18.39
N THR A 14 7.27 6.52 -17.59
CA THR A 14 7.07 7.00 -16.20
C THR A 14 5.98 8.07 -16.11
N ASP A 15 6.08 9.14 -16.91
CA ASP A 15 5.10 10.24 -16.87
C ASP A 15 3.71 9.81 -17.36
N ARG A 16 3.66 8.99 -18.41
CA ARG A 16 2.38 8.47 -18.96
C ARG A 16 1.74 7.45 -18.02
N TRP A 17 2.54 6.66 -17.31
CA TRP A 17 2.08 5.73 -16.27
C TRP A 17 1.38 6.47 -15.15
N ASN A 18 2.06 7.46 -14.57
CA ASN A 18 1.51 8.24 -13.48
C ASN A 18 0.30 9.10 -13.94
N ALA A 19 0.33 9.67 -15.14
CA ALA A 19 -0.83 10.37 -15.70
C ALA A 19 -2.05 9.44 -15.93
N LEU A 20 -1.83 8.18 -16.35
CA LEU A 20 -2.91 7.21 -16.45
C LEU A 20 -3.42 6.80 -15.07
N LEU A 21 -2.53 6.66 -14.09
CA LEU A 21 -2.89 6.36 -12.71
C LEU A 21 -3.80 7.43 -12.10
N ASP A 22 -3.56 8.72 -12.42
CA ASP A 22 -4.38 9.85 -11.96
C ASP A 22 -5.86 9.74 -12.38
N GLU A 23 -6.15 9.00 -13.45
CA GLU A 23 -7.50 8.79 -14.00
C GLU A 23 -8.00 7.35 -13.80
N SER A 24 -7.26 6.52 -13.08
CA SER A 24 -7.50 5.08 -12.95
C SER A 24 -8.64 4.75 -11.99
N VAL A 25 -9.23 3.56 -12.16
CA VAL A 25 -10.26 3.00 -11.27
C VAL A 25 -9.80 2.90 -9.82
N THR A 26 -8.50 2.69 -9.59
CA THR A 26 -7.87 2.68 -8.27
C THR A 26 -6.64 3.57 -8.32
N HIS A 27 -6.59 4.55 -7.43
CA HIS A 27 -5.49 5.52 -7.37
C HIS A 27 -4.90 5.52 -5.95
N VAL A 28 -3.79 4.80 -5.79
CA VAL A 28 -3.08 4.60 -4.53
C VAL A 28 -1.57 4.77 -4.72
N PRO A 29 -0.80 5.12 -3.69
CA PRO A 29 0.64 5.35 -3.83
C PRO A 29 1.41 4.11 -4.29
N PHE A 30 0.90 2.91 -4.01
CA PHE A 30 1.51 1.61 -4.35
C PHE A 30 1.46 1.27 -5.84
N LEU A 31 0.68 1.97 -6.65
CA LEU A 31 0.59 1.81 -8.10
C LEU A 31 1.42 2.82 -8.88
N ARG A 32 2.06 3.78 -8.20
CA ARG A 32 2.99 4.71 -8.87
C ARG A 32 4.17 3.97 -9.48
N TYR A 33 4.63 4.47 -10.61
CA TYR A 33 5.78 3.90 -11.32
C TYR A 33 7.00 3.73 -10.39
N GLU A 34 7.36 4.77 -9.65
CA GLU A 34 8.54 4.83 -8.81
C GLU A 34 8.47 3.81 -7.65
N TYR A 35 7.28 3.63 -7.06
CA TYR A 35 7.05 2.64 -6.01
C TYR A 35 7.21 1.22 -6.56
N LEU A 36 6.59 0.91 -7.69
CA LEU A 36 6.64 -0.43 -8.28
C LEU A 36 8.03 -0.76 -8.84
N ASP A 37 8.77 0.22 -9.35
CA ASP A 37 10.18 0.03 -9.75
C ASP A 37 11.07 -0.26 -8.52
N ALA A 38 10.92 0.48 -7.42
CA ALA A 38 11.63 0.20 -6.16
C ALA A 38 11.27 -1.19 -5.60
N TRP A 39 9.99 -1.56 -5.66
CA TRP A 39 9.52 -2.90 -5.28
C TRP A 39 10.19 -3.98 -6.15
N TRP A 40 10.25 -3.77 -7.46
CA TRP A 40 10.86 -4.70 -8.39
C TRP A 40 12.39 -4.85 -8.18
N GLN A 41 13.10 -3.77 -7.90
CA GLN A 41 14.54 -3.81 -7.62
C GLN A 41 14.86 -4.72 -6.43
N THR A 42 14.01 -4.77 -5.42
CA THR A 42 14.16 -5.60 -4.22
C THR A 42 13.36 -6.90 -4.28
N ARG A 43 12.59 -7.15 -5.33
CA ARG A 43 11.69 -8.31 -5.42
C ARG A 43 10.75 -8.43 -4.21
N GLY A 44 10.14 -7.29 -3.82
CA GLY A 44 9.27 -7.23 -2.64
C GLY A 44 10.02 -7.46 -1.33
N GLY A 45 11.25 -6.93 -1.21
CA GLY A 45 12.08 -7.17 -0.03
C GLY A 45 12.58 -8.61 0.08
N GLY A 46 12.71 -9.31 -1.06
CA GLY A 46 13.20 -10.68 -1.15
C GLY A 46 12.11 -11.76 -1.16
N GLU A 47 10.82 -11.37 -1.20
CA GLU A 47 9.70 -12.32 -1.27
C GLU A 47 9.70 -13.14 -2.58
N TRP A 48 10.12 -12.52 -3.70
CA TRP A 48 10.05 -13.10 -5.05
C TRP A 48 11.40 -13.19 -5.76
N PRO A 49 12.37 -13.94 -5.26
CA PRO A 49 13.76 -13.92 -5.79
C PRO A 49 13.88 -14.42 -7.22
N GLN A 50 12.95 -15.26 -7.70
CA GLN A 50 12.96 -15.87 -9.03
C GLN A 50 11.87 -15.29 -9.97
N ALA A 51 11.30 -14.13 -9.63
CA ALA A 51 10.26 -13.49 -10.44
C ALA A 51 10.81 -12.97 -11.77
N GLU A 52 9.99 -13.07 -12.82
CA GLU A 52 10.23 -12.49 -14.13
C GLU A 52 9.21 -11.37 -14.40
N LEU A 53 9.65 -10.21 -14.91
CA LEU A 53 8.77 -9.10 -15.20
C LEU A 53 7.86 -9.42 -16.40
N ALA A 54 6.59 -9.06 -16.28
CA ALA A 54 5.57 -9.28 -17.29
C ALA A 54 4.57 -8.13 -17.36
N ILE A 55 5.05 -6.87 -17.36
CA ILE A 55 4.17 -5.70 -17.46
C ILE A 55 3.51 -5.70 -18.83
N VAL A 56 2.18 -5.57 -18.86
CA VAL A 56 1.42 -5.46 -20.09
C VAL A 56 0.82 -4.06 -20.18
N THR A 57 1.10 -3.37 -21.28
CA THR A 57 0.48 -2.07 -21.62
C THR A 57 -0.52 -2.23 -22.75
N ALA A 58 -1.59 -1.43 -22.71
CA ALA A 58 -2.60 -1.37 -23.78
C ALA A 58 -2.65 0.03 -24.40
N TRP A 59 -2.73 0.08 -25.71
CA TRP A 59 -2.66 1.29 -26.50
C TRP A 59 -3.87 1.44 -27.43
N ARG A 60 -4.29 2.69 -27.63
CA ARG A 60 -5.23 3.08 -28.67
C ARG A 60 -4.58 4.17 -29.51
N GLY A 61 -4.00 3.79 -30.66
CA GLY A 61 -3.04 4.63 -31.39
C GLY A 61 -1.84 4.96 -30.49
N ASN A 62 -1.57 6.25 -30.27
CA ASN A 62 -0.46 6.71 -29.42
C ASN A 62 -0.85 6.92 -27.95
N ALA A 63 -2.11 6.68 -27.56
CA ALA A 63 -2.57 6.86 -26.21
C ALA A 63 -2.40 5.56 -25.39
N LEU A 64 -1.71 5.65 -24.27
CA LEU A 64 -1.66 4.61 -23.25
C LEU A 64 -3.02 4.59 -22.52
N VAL A 65 -3.74 3.48 -22.60
CA VAL A 65 -5.11 3.37 -22.06
C VAL A 65 -5.26 2.35 -20.95
N GLY A 66 -4.26 1.47 -20.75
CA GLY A 66 -4.29 0.50 -19.66
C GLY A 66 -2.91 -0.08 -19.40
N ILE A 67 -2.67 -0.46 -18.14
CA ILE A 67 -1.47 -1.16 -17.69
C ILE A 67 -1.90 -2.28 -16.75
N ALA A 68 -1.46 -3.50 -17.02
CA ALA A 68 -1.44 -4.59 -16.05
C ALA A 68 0.01 -4.73 -15.54
N PRO A 69 0.32 -4.22 -14.35
CA PRO A 69 1.66 -4.27 -13.77
C PRO A 69 1.93 -5.66 -13.21
N LEU A 70 2.25 -6.62 -14.08
CA LEU A 70 2.37 -8.03 -13.73
C LEU A 70 3.82 -8.49 -13.62
N PHE A 71 4.01 -9.58 -12.89
CA PHE A 71 5.18 -10.42 -12.93
C PHE A 71 4.80 -11.90 -12.93
N PHE A 72 5.68 -12.74 -13.44
CA PHE A 72 5.53 -14.19 -13.47
C PHE A 72 6.37 -14.82 -12.35
N ALA A 73 5.77 -15.70 -11.55
CA ALA A 73 6.41 -16.48 -10.50
C ALA A 73 5.58 -17.70 -10.12
N ALA A 74 6.12 -18.60 -9.31
CA ALA A 74 5.32 -19.59 -8.59
C ALA A 74 4.55 -18.89 -7.46
N ASN A 75 3.21 -18.98 -7.44
CA ASN A 75 2.40 -18.41 -6.37
C ASN A 75 2.53 -19.20 -5.04
N ARG A 76 1.81 -18.79 -3.99
CA ARG A 76 1.84 -19.46 -2.67
C ARG A 76 1.36 -20.92 -2.68
N GLN A 77 0.68 -21.36 -3.75
CA GLN A 77 0.28 -22.74 -3.99
C GLN A 77 1.24 -23.48 -4.92
N ALA A 78 2.44 -22.91 -5.16
CA ALA A 78 3.45 -23.44 -6.07
C ALA A 78 2.96 -23.65 -7.52
N GLN A 79 1.96 -22.86 -7.95
CA GLN A 79 1.49 -22.84 -9.33
C GLN A 79 2.19 -21.72 -10.12
N PRO A 80 2.60 -21.96 -11.38
CA PRO A 80 3.07 -20.90 -12.27
C PRO A 80 1.95 -19.85 -12.43
N ALA A 81 2.22 -18.61 -12.02
CA ALA A 81 1.19 -17.58 -11.98
C ALA A 81 1.69 -16.22 -12.45
N LEU A 82 0.76 -15.41 -12.94
CA LEU A 82 0.92 -13.98 -13.14
C LEU A 82 0.31 -13.25 -11.96
N LEU A 83 1.11 -12.41 -11.28
CA LEU A 83 0.75 -11.67 -10.09
C LEU A 83 0.94 -10.18 -10.33
N LEU A 84 0.21 -9.33 -9.58
CA LEU A 84 0.45 -7.88 -9.58
C LEU A 84 1.79 -7.54 -8.91
N LEU A 85 2.57 -6.66 -9.52
CA LEU A 85 3.70 -6.02 -8.87
C LEU A 85 3.22 -5.36 -7.58
N GLY A 86 3.98 -5.52 -6.50
CA GLY A 86 3.54 -5.13 -5.16
C GLY A 86 3.07 -6.31 -4.30
N SER A 87 2.59 -7.43 -4.93
CA SER A 87 2.13 -8.62 -4.20
C SER A 87 3.25 -9.29 -3.40
N ILE A 88 3.03 -9.72 -2.17
CA ILE A 88 1.77 -9.78 -1.41
C ILE A 88 1.92 -9.00 -0.11
N GLU A 89 3.16 -8.99 0.48
CA GLU A 89 3.38 -8.62 1.88
C GLU A 89 3.55 -7.11 2.09
N VAL A 90 4.11 -6.40 1.11
CA VAL A 90 4.58 -5.02 1.33
C VAL A 90 3.72 -3.94 0.66
N SER A 91 2.66 -4.33 -0.07
CA SER A 91 1.71 -3.37 -0.64
C SER A 91 0.30 -3.83 -0.36
N ASP A 92 -0.46 -3.01 0.34
CA ASP A 92 -1.77 -3.42 0.86
C ASP A 92 -2.90 -3.22 -0.15
N TYR A 93 -2.68 -2.38 -1.17
CA TYR A 93 -3.68 -2.08 -2.19
C TYR A 93 -3.04 -2.07 -3.58
N LEU A 94 -3.57 -2.91 -4.45
CA LEU A 94 -3.11 -3.08 -5.81
C LEU A 94 -4.30 -3.13 -6.77
N ASP A 95 -4.06 -2.85 -8.06
CA ASP A 95 -5.08 -2.97 -9.10
C ASP A 95 -4.44 -2.93 -10.50
N LEU A 96 -5.26 -3.10 -11.52
CA LEU A 96 -4.97 -2.70 -12.88
C LEU A 96 -5.02 -1.17 -12.98
N ILE A 97 -4.14 -0.57 -13.77
CA ILE A 97 -4.10 0.88 -13.99
C ILE A 97 -4.84 1.17 -15.30
N VAL A 98 -6.10 1.57 -15.20
CA VAL A 98 -6.96 1.77 -16.35
C VAL A 98 -8.12 2.70 -16.01
N ARG A 99 -8.55 3.52 -16.95
CA ARG A 99 -9.72 4.41 -16.76
C ARG A 99 -11.00 3.60 -16.62
N PRO A 100 -11.99 4.07 -15.85
CA PRO A 100 -13.29 3.40 -15.74
C PRO A 100 -13.94 3.11 -17.09
N ALA A 101 -13.86 4.04 -18.05
CA ALA A 101 -14.43 3.90 -19.37
C ALA A 101 -13.77 2.81 -20.25
N ASP A 102 -12.51 2.50 -19.99
CA ASP A 102 -11.70 1.56 -20.76
C ASP A 102 -11.63 0.16 -20.11
N LEU A 103 -12.05 0.03 -18.83
CA LEU A 103 -11.84 -1.17 -18.00
C LEU A 103 -12.37 -2.45 -18.60
N ALA A 104 -13.60 -2.47 -19.09
CA ALA A 104 -14.22 -3.68 -19.63
C ALA A 104 -13.51 -4.18 -20.90
N GLU A 105 -13.20 -3.27 -21.84
CA GLU A 105 -12.44 -3.60 -23.06
C GLU A 105 -11.02 -4.06 -22.70
N PHE A 106 -10.37 -3.37 -21.73
CA PHE A 106 -9.03 -3.71 -21.27
C PHE A 106 -8.98 -5.11 -20.66
N CYS A 107 -9.88 -5.45 -19.72
CA CYS A 107 -9.92 -6.77 -19.07
C CYS A 107 -10.15 -7.90 -20.09
N SER A 108 -11.07 -7.71 -21.04
CA SER A 108 -11.34 -8.70 -22.09
C SER A 108 -10.13 -8.89 -23.00
N GLY A 109 -9.51 -7.81 -23.47
CA GLY A 109 -8.33 -7.85 -24.31
C GLY A 109 -7.09 -8.37 -23.58
N LEU A 110 -6.92 -8.02 -22.30
CA LEU A 110 -5.85 -8.52 -21.46
C LEU A 110 -5.87 -10.05 -21.35
N LEU A 111 -7.02 -10.65 -21.02
CA LEU A 111 -7.13 -12.11 -20.91
C LEU A 111 -6.82 -12.82 -22.24
N VAL A 112 -7.29 -12.27 -23.37
CA VAL A 112 -6.93 -12.79 -24.71
C VAL A 112 -5.43 -12.68 -24.96
N PHE A 113 -4.81 -11.55 -24.63
CA PHE A 113 -3.38 -11.32 -24.81
C PHE A 113 -2.53 -12.26 -23.94
N LEU A 114 -2.91 -12.44 -22.67
CA LEU A 114 -2.21 -13.33 -21.74
C LEU A 114 -2.32 -14.81 -22.16
N ASP A 115 -3.37 -15.20 -22.87
CA ASP A 115 -3.53 -16.54 -23.45
C ASP A 115 -2.68 -16.76 -24.72
N GLY A 116 -1.94 -15.73 -25.19
CA GLY A 116 -1.00 -15.83 -26.33
C GLY A 116 0.34 -16.47 -25.96
N ASP A 117 1.22 -16.61 -26.96
CA ASP A 117 2.51 -17.30 -26.85
C ASP A 117 3.65 -16.38 -26.34
N SER A 118 3.34 -15.12 -25.97
CA SER A 118 4.35 -14.12 -25.58
C SER A 118 4.90 -14.30 -24.15
N LEU A 119 4.19 -15.08 -23.34
CA LEU A 119 4.49 -15.33 -21.92
C LEU A 119 4.93 -16.77 -21.67
N PRO A 120 5.69 -17.04 -20.59
CA PRO A 120 5.88 -18.41 -20.11
C PRO A 120 4.52 -19.09 -19.85
N ALA A 121 4.48 -20.44 -19.91
CA ALA A 121 3.26 -21.16 -19.58
C ALA A 121 2.83 -20.88 -18.13
N TRP A 122 1.73 -20.19 -17.97
CA TRP A 122 1.14 -19.87 -16.68
C TRP A 122 -0.17 -20.65 -16.46
N ARG A 123 -0.55 -20.86 -15.21
CA ARG A 123 -1.77 -21.56 -14.82
C ARG A 123 -2.82 -20.65 -14.20
N GLU A 124 -2.40 -19.63 -13.47
CA GLU A 124 -3.28 -18.73 -12.75
C GLU A 124 -2.88 -17.27 -12.96
N LEU A 125 -3.84 -16.42 -13.29
CA LEU A 125 -3.75 -14.98 -13.05
C LEU A 125 -4.25 -14.78 -11.62
N ASP A 126 -3.33 -14.40 -10.71
CA ASP A 126 -3.53 -14.44 -9.28
C ASP A 126 -3.34 -13.03 -8.68
N LEU A 127 -4.42 -12.26 -8.64
CA LEU A 127 -4.42 -10.86 -8.28
C LEU A 127 -4.77 -10.68 -6.81
N TYR A 128 -3.77 -10.39 -6.01
CA TYR A 128 -3.90 -10.09 -4.59
C TYR A 128 -4.16 -8.60 -4.33
N ASN A 129 -4.71 -8.30 -3.17
CA ASN A 129 -4.78 -6.97 -2.58
C ASN A 129 -5.63 -5.96 -3.38
N LEU A 130 -6.69 -6.44 -4.04
CA LEU A 130 -7.69 -5.58 -4.68
C LEU A 130 -8.63 -4.97 -3.63
N PHE A 131 -9.03 -3.71 -3.81
CA PHE A 131 -10.12 -3.13 -3.02
C PHE A 131 -11.45 -3.80 -3.32
N ASP A 132 -12.28 -4.01 -2.30
CA ASP A 132 -13.68 -4.43 -2.45
C ASP A 132 -14.55 -3.44 -3.23
N SER A 133 -14.16 -2.16 -3.24
CA SER A 133 -14.82 -1.11 -4.00
C SER A 133 -14.30 -0.94 -5.43
N SER A 134 -13.25 -1.68 -5.82
CA SER A 134 -12.74 -1.66 -7.19
C SER A 134 -13.72 -2.33 -8.17
N PRO A 135 -13.96 -1.74 -9.34
CA PRO A 135 -14.75 -2.39 -10.38
C PRO A 135 -13.99 -3.52 -11.12
N THR A 136 -12.68 -3.65 -10.89
CA THR A 136 -11.81 -4.64 -11.57
C THR A 136 -12.25 -6.08 -11.36
N PRO A 137 -12.62 -6.56 -10.14
CA PRO A 137 -13.09 -7.91 -9.94
C PRO A 137 -14.32 -8.25 -10.79
N ALA A 138 -15.29 -7.34 -10.88
CA ALA A 138 -16.49 -7.51 -11.70
C ALA A 138 -16.17 -7.53 -13.20
N ALA A 139 -15.32 -6.63 -13.67
CA ALA A 139 -14.89 -6.58 -15.08
C ALA A 139 -14.13 -7.84 -15.49
N LEU A 140 -13.26 -8.36 -14.63
CA LEU A 140 -12.53 -9.62 -14.86
C LEU A 140 -13.46 -10.84 -14.84
N LEU A 141 -14.48 -10.85 -13.99
CA LEU A 141 -15.51 -11.91 -13.99
C LEU A 141 -16.21 -11.99 -15.35
N GLU A 142 -16.67 -10.86 -15.89
CA GLU A 142 -17.35 -10.82 -17.18
C GLU A 142 -16.38 -11.19 -18.33
N ALA A 143 -15.16 -10.71 -18.31
CA ALA A 143 -14.13 -11.09 -19.28
C ALA A 143 -13.83 -12.61 -19.23
N ALA A 144 -13.70 -13.19 -18.05
CA ALA A 144 -13.46 -14.62 -17.89
C ALA A 144 -14.66 -15.48 -18.40
N LYS A 145 -15.89 -15.06 -18.12
CA LYS A 145 -17.10 -15.74 -18.65
C LYS A 145 -17.13 -15.77 -20.16
N LEU A 146 -16.80 -14.66 -20.82
CA LEU A 146 -16.78 -14.58 -22.30
C LEU A 146 -15.78 -15.55 -22.92
N GLN A 147 -14.72 -15.89 -22.19
CA GLN A 147 -13.68 -16.84 -22.65
C GLN A 147 -13.93 -18.27 -22.13
N GLY A 148 -15.00 -18.52 -21.39
CA GLY A 148 -15.28 -19.80 -20.76
C GLY A 148 -14.31 -20.14 -19.61
N GLY A 149 -13.66 -19.10 -19.01
CA GLY A 149 -12.64 -19.24 -17.97
C GLY A 149 -13.22 -19.51 -16.59
N SER A 150 -12.41 -20.15 -15.74
CA SER A 150 -12.70 -20.29 -14.31
C SER A 150 -12.32 -19.01 -13.57
N TYR A 151 -13.25 -18.45 -12.82
CA TYR A 151 -13.05 -17.25 -11.99
C TYR A 151 -13.39 -17.54 -10.53
N ARG A 152 -12.57 -17.03 -9.61
CA ARG A 152 -12.83 -17.04 -8.16
C ARG A 152 -12.44 -15.70 -7.58
N CYS A 153 -13.30 -15.13 -6.76
CA CYS A 153 -13.00 -13.99 -5.91
C CYS A 153 -13.16 -14.41 -4.46
N GLU A 154 -12.21 -14.06 -3.62
CA GLU A 154 -12.22 -14.37 -2.19
C GLU A 154 -11.79 -13.18 -1.34
N LEU A 155 -12.46 -13.01 -0.20
CA LEU A 155 -12.08 -12.03 0.79
C LEU A 155 -10.78 -12.46 1.45
N LEU A 156 -9.76 -11.58 1.43
CA LEU A 156 -8.47 -11.85 2.10
C LEU A 156 -8.48 -11.39 3.55
N GLN A 157 -8.74 -10.11 3.78
CA GLN A 157 -8.68 -9.52 5.12
C GLN A 157 -9.31 -8.14 5.16
N ARG A 158 -9.41 -7.60 6.38
CA ARG A 158 -9.90 -6.26 6.64
C ARG A 158 -8.78 -5.23 6.59
N ALA A 159 -9.10 -4.04 6.14
CA ALA A 159 -8.25 -2.87 6.12
C ALA A 159 -9.00 -1.69 6.76
N PRO A 160 -8.87 -1.51 8.09
CA PRO A 160 -9.58 -0.47 8.81
C PRO A 160 -9.12 0.94 8.41
N TYR A 161 -10.05 1.86 8.24
CA TYR A 161 -9.78 3.27 7.98
C TYR A 161 -10.72 4.19 8.75
N ILE A 162 -10.32 5.44 8.93
CA ILE A 162 -11.13 6.47 9.58
C ILE A 162 -11.51 7.53 8.54
N PRO A 163 -12.81 7.72 8.23
CA PRO A 163 -13.26 8.92 7.52
C PRO A 163 -13.02 10.15 8.40
N LEU A 164 -12.32 11.15 7.87
CA LEU A 164 -11.97 12.36 8.61
C LEU A 164 -12.94 13.50 8.30
N PRO A 165 -13.54 14.14 9.32
CA PRO A 165 -14.43 15.28 9.10
C PRO A 165 -13.70 16.60 8.81
N GLY A 166 -12.36 16.61 8.83
CA GLY A 166 -11.54 17.79 8.62
C GLY A 166 -11.47 18.77 9.80
N ASP A 167 -11.88 18.34 10.99
CA ASP A 167 -11.79 19.07 12.25
C ASP A 167 -11.58 18.09 13.41
N TRP A 168 -10.61 18.38 14.26
CA TRP A 168 -10.22 17.50 15.35
C TRP A 168 -11.32 17.30 16.40
N GLU A 169 -12.02 18.36 16.79
CA GLU A 169 -13.05 18.26 17.81
C GLU A 169 -14.31 17.54 17.28
N THR A 170 -14.63 17.77 16.01
CA THR A 170 -15.70 17.05 15.30
C THR A 170 -15.38 15.56 15.19
N TYR A 171 -14.13 15.22 14.83
CA TYR A 171 -13.67 13.82 14.81
C TYR A 171 -13.81 13.17 16.19
N LEU A 172 -13.30 13.82 17.24
CA LEU A 172 -13.43 13.30 18.61
C LEU A 172 -14.88 13.18 19.08
N ALA A 173 -15.76 14.08 18.66
CA ALA A 173 -17.19 13.99 18.97
C ALA A 173 -17.87 12.78 18.32
N GLY A 174 -17.38 12.36 17.14
CA GLY A 174 -17.90 11.23 16.38
C GLY A 174 -17.52 9.85 16.92
N ILE A 175 -16.50 9.74 17.78
CA ILE A 175 -16.08 8.45 18.35
C ILE A 175 -16.70 8.19 19.74
N ASP A 176 -16.65 6.95 20.18
CA ASP A 176 -17.16 6.53 21.49
C ASP A 176 -16.62 7.40 22.62
N LYS A 177 -17.48 7.78 23.57
CA LYS A 177 -17.16 8.69 24.69
C LYS A 177 -15.97 8.21 25.52
N LYS A 178 -15.88 6.89 25.80
CA LYS A 178 -14.80 6.31 26.60
C LYS A 178 -13.48 6.42 25.85
N GLN A 179 -13.48 6.13 24.56
CA GLN A 179 -12.28 6.20 23.71
C GLN A 179 -11.81 7.65 23.55
N ARG A 180 -12.73 8.60 23.31
CA ARG A 180 -12.44 10.04 23.27
C ARG A 180 -11.78 10.53 24.55
N HIS A 181 -12.30 10.14 25.72
CA HIS A 181 -11.69 10.50 27.00
C HIS A 181 -10.31 9.89 27.17
N GLU A 182 -10.11 8.64 26.72
CA GLU A 182 -8.83 7.96 26.81
C GLU A 182 -7.77 8.60 25.91
N ILE A 183 -8.13 8.99 24.69
CA ILE A 183 -7.23 9.71 23.76
C ILE A 183 -6.76 11.02 24.39
N ARG A 184 -7.71 11.86 24.83
CA ARG A 184 -7.39 13.13 25.46
C ARG A 184 -6.57 12.96 26.74
N ARG A 185 -6.91 11.97 27.56
CA ARG A 185 -6.20 11.67 28.81
C ARG A 185 -4.74 11.28 28.55
N LYS A 186 -4.48 10.39 27.57
CA LYS A 186 -3.12 9.95 27.27
C LYS A 186 -2.28 11.05 26.66
N MET A 187 -2.82 11.84 25.70
CA MET A 187 -2.11 12.97 25.13
C MET A 187 -1.72 13.98 26.21
N ARG A 188 -2.66 14.41 27.07
CA ARG A 188 -2.40 15.32 28.18
C ARG A 188 -1.41 14.76 29.19
N ARG A 189 -1.56 13.49 29.59
CA ARG A 189 -0.67 12.86 30.55
C ARG A 189 0.79 12.86 30.06
N ALA A 190 1.03 12.60 28.78
CA ALA A 190 2.37 12.63 28.21
C ALA A 190 3.01 14.02 28.35
N GLU A 191 2.23 15.09 28.15
CA GLU A 191 2.67 16.49 28.34
C GLU A 191 2.91 16.81 29.84
N ASP A 192 2.05 16.31 30.76
CA ASP A 192 2.09 16.61 32.20
C ASP A 192 3.17 15.85 32.98
N MET A 193 3.80 14.80 32.40
CA MET A 193 4.82 13.98 33.06
C MET A 193 6.17 14.68 33.25
N GLY A 194 6.28 15.95 32.87
CA GLY A 194 7.49 16.77 33.08
C GLY A 194 8.63 16.46 32.10
N ALA A 195 8.43 15.59 31.15
CA ALA A 195 9.35 15.35 30.05
C ALA A 195 9.06 16.28 28.86
N ALA A 196 10.09 16.65 28.09
CA ALA A 196 9.90 17.36 26.84
C ALA A 196 9.37 16.38 25.79
N VAL A 197 8.07 16.50 25.45
CA VAL A 197 7.41 15.66 24.45
C VAL A 197 7.11 16.50 23.21
N GLN A 198 7.59 16.05 22.06
CA GLN A 198 7.34 16.74 20.78
C GLN A 198 7.12 15.75 19.63
N VAL A 199 6.34 16.18 18.63
CA VAL A 199 6.21 15.48 17.36
C VAL A 199 7.13 16.12 16.34
N ARG A 200 7.97 15.32 15.70
CA ARG A 200 8.86 15.74 14.63
C ARG A 200 8.59 14.99 13.35
N PHE A 201 8.49 15.70 12.24
CA PHE A 201 8.41 15.11 10.90
C PHE A 201 9.80 15.09 10.25
N ALA A 202 10.11 13.99 9.53
CA ALA A 202 11.36 13.82 8.79
C ALA A 202 11.27 14.57 7.45
N VAL A 203 11.57 15.86 7.47
CA VAL A 203 11.50 16.74 6.28
C VAL A 203 12.88 17.25 5.86
N ASP A 204 13.92 17.01 6.67
CA ASP A 204 15.30 17.47 6.40
C ASP A 204 16.03 16.44 5.52
N PRO A 205 16.42 16.78 4.28
CA PRO A 205 17.17 15.87 3.40
C PRO A 205 18.51 15.41 4.00
N GLN A 206 19.14 16.21 4.85
CA GLN A 206 20.44 15.86 5.47
C GLN A 206 20.29 14.82 6.57
N ARG A 207 19.10 14.69 7.16
CA ARG A 207 18.78 13.72 8.21
C ARG A 207 18.01 12.52 7.70
N PHE A 208 17.60 12.53 6.44
CA PHE A 208 16.69 11.52 5.88
C PHE A 208 17.14 10.08 6.15
N ASP A 209 18.39 9.74 5.81
CA ASP A 209 18.92 8.38 6.00
C ASP A 209 18.94 7.99 7.49
N ALA A 210 19.34 8.92 8.37
CA ALA A 210 19.35 8.68 9.81
C ALA A 210 17.92 8.50 10.37
N ASP A 211 16.94 9.24 9.86
CA ASP A 211 15.54 9.10 10.24
C ASP A 211 14.95 7.76 9.78
N VAL A 212 15.26 7.31 8.57
CA VAL A 212 14.84 5.98 8.08
C VAL A 212 15.47 4.86 8.91
N GLU A 213 16.75 4.94 9.24
CA GLU A 213 17.40 3.95 10.12
C GLU A 213 16.83 4.01 11.54
N GLY A 214 16.53 5.20 12.07
CA GLY A 214 15.88 5.38 13.37
C GLY A 214 14.50 4.73 13.41
N PHE A 215 13.70 4.88 12.36
CA PHE A 215 12.41 4.22 12.20
C PHE A 215 12.55 2.69 12.20
N MET A 216 13.46 2.15 11.39
CA MET A 216 13.70 0.69 11.36
C MET A 216 14.24 0.17 12.69
N GLY A 217 15.02 0.99 13.43
CA GLY A 217 15.47 0.68 14.80
C GLY A 217 14.30 0.55 15.77
N LEU A 218 13.32 1.44 15.71
CA LEU A 218 12.09 1.36 16.51
C LEU A 218 11.20 0.17 16.11
N MET A 219 11.07 -0.11 14.81
CA MET A 219 10.37 -1.33 14.35
C MET A 219 11.00 -2.60 14.94
N ALA A 220 12.32 -2.68 14.96
CA ALA A 220 13.06 -3.85 15.43
C ALA A 220 12.96 -4.08 16.95
N GLN A 221 12.33 -3.19 17.72
CA GLN A 221 11.98 -3.44 19.13
C GLN A 221 10.90 -4.54 19.28
N ASP A 222 10.05 -4.69 18.25
CA ASP A 222 9.11 -5.80 18.18
C ASP A 222 9.79 -7.03 17.55
N PRO A 223 9.77 -8.23 18.21
CA PRO A 223 10.43 -9.42 17.68
C PRO A 223 9.94 -9.86 16.30
N GLY A 224 8.63 -9.76 16.03
CA GLY A 224 8.06 -10.11 14.72
C GLY A 224 8.54 -9.17 13.62
N LYS A 225 8.48 -7.85 13.86
CA LYS A 225 8.99 -6.84 12.94
C LYS A 225 10.51 -6.92 12.75
N LYS A 226 11.25 -7.28 13.81
CA LYS A 226 12.70 -7.54 13.72
C LYS A 226 13.02 -8.69 12.77
N ALA A 227 12.27 -9.78 12.85
CA ALA A 227 12.43 -10.92 11.95
C ALA A 227 12.05 -10.58 10.49
N PHE A 228 11.02 -9.73 10.31
CA PHE A 228 10.61 -9.20 9.01
C PHE A 228 11.68 -8.32 8.36
N LEU A 229 12.43 -7.54 9.13
CA LEU A 229 13.47 -6.63 8.65
C LEU A 229 14.76 -7.37 8.23
N THR A 230 14.66 -8.29 7.27
CA THR A 230 15.81 -8.89 6.60
C THR A 230 16.66 -7.83 5.89
N PRO A 231 17.92 -8.12 5.48
CA PRO A 231 18.71 -7.16 4.71
C PRO A 231 18.00 -6.65 3.45
N GLN A 232 17.32 -7.53 2.70
CA GLN A 232 16.55 -7.17 1.51
C GLN A 232 15.33 -6.31 1.85
N MET A 233 14.64 -6.61 2.96
CA MET A 233 13.51 -5.82 3.40
C MET A 233 13.94 -4.42 3.88
N ARG A 234 15.09 -4.31 4.57
CA ARG A 234 15.65 -3.00 4.93
C ARG A 234 15.96 -2.16 3.69
N GLU A 235 16.53 -2.79 2.65
CA GLU A 235 16.79 -2.10 1.39
C GLU A 235 15.48 -1.67 0.72
N HIS A 236 14.46 -2.53 0.73
CA HIS A 236 13.12 -2.18 0.26
C HIS A 236 12.56 -0.94 0.98
N VAL A 237 12.60 -0.93 2.32
CA VAL A 237 12.14 0.23 3.12
C VAL A 237 12.91 1.50 2.74
N ARG A 238 14.25 1.45 2.58
CA ARG A 238 15.03 2.62 2.15
C ARG A 238 14.61 3.13 0.77
N LEU A 239 14.45 2.24 -0.20
CA LEU A 239 14.07 2.63 -1.56
C LEU A 239 12.66 3.23 -1.62
N VAL A 240 11.66 2.58 -1.01
CA VAL A 240 10.28 3.10 -1.06
C VAL A 240 10.12 4.40 -0.27
N THR A 241 10.81 4.55 0.87
CA THR A 241 10.78 5.81 1.62
C THR A 241 11.50 6.93 0.88
N LYS A 242 12.61 6.63 0.21
CA LYS A 242 13.31 7.59 -0.64
C LYS A 242 12.45 8.06 -1.80
N CYS A 243 11.82 7.13 -2.54
CA CYS A 243 10.89 7.49 -3.60
C CYS A 243 9.74 8.37 -3.08
N ALA A 244 9.15 8.02 -1.94
CA ALA A 244 8.08 8.81 -1.34
C ALA A 244 8.54 10.21 -0.90
N PHE A 245 9.77 10.33 -0.38
CA PHE A 245 10.37 11.60 0.00
C PHE A 245 10.59 12.50 -1.23
N GLU A 246 11.20 11.96 -2.29
CA GLU A 246 11.45 12.66 -3.56
C GLU A 246 10.14 13.10 -4.25
N GLN A 247 9.06 12.32 -4.09
CA GLN A 247 7.72 12.63 -4.60
C GLN A 247 6.88 13.49 -3.65
N SER A 248 7.44 13.97 -2.53
CA SER A 248 6.76 14.79 -1.52
C SER A 248 5.49 14.14 -0.95
N CYS A 249 5.42 12.82 -0.91
CA CYS A 249 4.31 12.06 -0.32
C CYS A 249 4.71 11.24 0.91
N LEU A 250 5.97 11.32 1.36
CA LEU A 250 6.38 10.68 2.61
C LEU A 250 5.87 11.48 3.81
N GLN A 251 5.25 10.78 4.77
CA GLN A 251 5.08 11.28 6.12
C GLN A 251 5.70 10.28 7.12
N LEU A 252 6.96 10.52 7.45
CA LEU A 252 7.65 9.84 8.53
C LEU A 252 7.65 10.75 9.76
N ALA A 253 6.96 10.33 10.81
CA ALA A 253 6.79 11.10 12.04
C ALA A 253 7.36 10.37 13.25
N PHE A 254 7.97 11.13 14.15
CA PHE A 254 8.51 10.64 15.42
C PHE A 254 7.81 11.35 16.59
N LEU A 255 7.58 10.61 17.67
CA LEU A 255 7.38 11.19 18.99
C LEU A 255 8.73 11.16 19.70
N GLU A 256 9.24 12.32 20.01
CA GLU A 256 10.46 12.48 20.79
C GLU A 256 10.12 12.76 22.25
N ILE A 257 10.79 12.08 23.17
CA ILE A 257 10.70 12.29 24.63
C ILE A 257 12.09 12.58 25.15
N ASN A 258 12.32 13.77 25.68
CA ASN A 258 13.62 14.26 26.11
C ASN A 258 14.70 14.16 25.02
N GLY A 259 14.33 14.35 23.75
CA GLY A 259 15.23 14.30 22.60
C GLY A 259 15.53 12.89 22.08
N GLU A 260 14.93 11.84 22.64
CA GLU A 260 15.03 10.47 22.15
C GLU A 260 13.75 10.04 21.42
N ASN A 261 13.90 9.32 20.31
CA ASN A 261 12.77 8.79 19.56
C ASN A 261 12.05 7.66 20.34
N ALA A 262 10.83 7.94 20.82
CA ALA A 262 10.02 7.01 21.61
C ALA A 262 9.03 6.19 20.75
N ALA A 263 8.56 6.77 19.65
CA ALA A 263 7.74 6.09 18.65
C ALA A 263 7.95 6.70 17.28
N ALA A 264 7.63 5.94 16.23
CA ALA A 264 7.57 6.45 14.87
C ALA A 264 6.42 5.80 14.09
N TYR A 265 5.87 6.57 13.16
CA TYR A 265 4.93 6.11 12.12
C TYR A 265 5.48 6.49 10.75
N LEU A 266 5.58 5.50 9.89
CA LEU A 266 5.83 5.66 8.46
C LEU A 266 4.50 5.61 7.74
N SER A 267 4.17 6.67 7.01
CA SER A 267 2.92 6.82 6.26
C SER A 267 3.19 7.46 4.91
N PHE A 268 2.24 7.34 3.98
CA PHE A 268 2.21 8.14 2.76
C PHE A 268 1.08 9.16 2.89
N ASP A 269 1.36 10.43 2.64
CA ASP A 269 0.39 11.50 2.49
C ASP A 269 0.11 11.68 1.01
N TYR A 270 -0.94 11.04 0.51
CA TYR A 270 -1.20 10.94 -0.92
C TYR A 270 -2.68 11.07 -1.23
N LEU A 271 -3.05 11.98 -2.15
CA LEU A 271 -4.42 12.25 -2.58
C LEU A 271 -5.39 12.51 -1.41
N ASP A 272 -5.05 13.48 -0.59
CA ASP A 272 -5.85 13.86 0.58
C ASP A 272 -6.12 12.71 1.57
N ARG A 273 -5.29 11.65 1.55
CA ARG A 273 -5.39 10.49 2.43
C ARG A 273 -4.06 10.19 3.09
N MET A 274 -4.16 9.78 4.34
CA MET A 274 -3.03 9.21 5.07
C MET A 274 -3.05 7.69 4.96
N TRP A 275 -1.96 7.11 4.45
CA TRP A 275 -1.78 5.67 4.30
C TRP A 275 -0.72 5.22 5.31
N VAL A 276 -1.15 4.60 6.41
CA VAL A 276 -0.25 4.22 7.52
C VAL A 276 0.44 2.90 7.19
N TYR A 277 1.70 3.01 6.75
CA TYR A 277 2.45 1.84 6.27
C TYR A 277 2.99 0.95 7.38
N ASN A 278 3.65 1.54 8.39
CA ASN A 278 4.16 0.80 9.53
C ASN A 278 4.48 1.72 10.72
N SER A 279 4.76 1.13 11.88
CA SER A 279 5.10 1.87 13.09
C SER A 279 6.14 1.13 13.93
N GLY A 280 6.85 1.86 14.78
CA GLY A 280 7.77 1.33 15.76
C GLY A 280 7.64 2.06 17.09
N ILE A 281 7.92 1.36 18.21
CA ILE A 281 7.78 1.90 19.56
C ILE A 281 8.97 1.43 20.39
N ASP A 282 9.60 2.34 21.13
CA ASP A 282 10.59 2.00 22.13
C ASP A 282 9.91 1.65 23.47
N GLN A 283 10.13 0.43 23.95
CA GLN A 283 9.52 -0.07 25.16
C GLN A 283 9.99 0.68 26.43
N ARG A 284 11.13 1.36 26.41
CA ARG A 284 11.61 2.20 27.51
C ARG A 284 10.64 3.33 27.86
N PHE A 285 9.85 3.78 26.89
CA PHE A 285 8.90 4.88 27.02
C PHE A 285 7.44 4.43 27.14
N ILE A 286 7.16 3.15 27.42
CA ILE A 286 5.79 2.59 27.40
C ILE A 286 4.84 3.31 28.37
N GLU A 287 5.33 3.86 29.48
CA GLU A 287 4.53 4.61 30.46
C GLU A 287 3.91 5.89 29.86
N TYR A 288 4.52 6.48 28.84
CA TYR A 288 3.99 7.61 28.09
C TYR A 288 2.94 7.18 27.04
N SER A 289 2.76 5.88 26.79
CA SER A 289 1.91 5.35 25.71
C SER A 289 2.29 5.93 24.33
N PRO A 290 3.57 5.91 23.91
CA PRO A 290 4.09 6.77 22.84
C PRO A 290 3.45 6.50 21.49
N GLY A 291 3.13 5.25 21.14
CA GLY A 291 2.42 4.93 19.89
C GLY A 291 1.00 5.48 19.85
N TRP A 292 0.30 5.48 21.00
CA TRP A 292 -1.05 6.04 21.12
C TRP A 292 -1.03 7.57 21.01
N VAL A 293 -0.07 8.20 21.69
CA VAL A 293 0.10 9.67 21.69
C VAL A 293 0.44 10.15 20.30
N LEU A 294 1.43 9.51 19.64
CA LEU A 294 1.81 9.88 18.27
C LEU A 294 0.64 9.71 17.30
N LEU A 295 -0.09 8.59 17.38
CA LEU A 295 -1.28 8.37 16.56
C LEU A 295 -2.35 9.46 16.77
N GLY A 296 -2.58 9.89 18.02
CA GLY A 296 -3.48 11.00 18.32
C GLY A 296 -3.04 12.31 17.65
N HIS A 297 -1.75 12.61 17.68
CA HIS A 297 -1.20 13.81 17.01
C HIS A 297 -1.29 13.71 15.48
N LEU A 298 -1.05 12.53 14.90
CA LEU A 298 -1.18 12.32 13.44
C LEU A 298 -2.63 12.46 12.96
N LEU A 299 -3.59 11.92 13.70
CA LEU A 299 -5.02 12.09 13.41
C LEU A 299 -5.46 13.55 13.54
N ARG A 300 -4.96 14.25 14.56
CA ARG A 300 -5.19 15.70 14.70
C ARG A 300 -4.62 16.45 13.50
N TRP A 301 -3.36 16.22 13.17
CA TRP A 301 -2.71 16.82 12.03
C TRP A 301 -3.46 16.53 10.71
N ALA A 302 -3.88 15.28 10.46
CA ALA A 302 -4.61 14.91 9.26
C ALA A 302 -5.96 15.65 9.13
N ASN A 303 -6.71 15.81 10.24
CA ASN A 303 -7.94 16.61 10.28
C ASN A 303 -7.66 18.09 10.00
N GLU A 304 -6.65 18.68 10.63
CA GLU A 304 -6.26 20.09 10.46
C GLU A 304 -5.78 20.37 9.03
N GLN A 305 -5.07 19.39 8.39
CA GLN A 305 -4.67 19.45 6.99
C GLN A 305 -5.77 19.05 6.00
N LYS A 306 -7.02 18.85 6.48
CA LYS A 306 -8.17 18.51 5.64
C LYS A 306 -8.01 17.22 4.83
N ARG A 307 -7.30 16.25 5.37
CA ARG A 307 -7.29 14.93 4.75
C ARG A 307 -8.67 14.28 4.91
N SER A 308 -9.08 13.54 3.89
CA SER A 308 -10.40 12.89 3.85
C SER A 308 -10.44 11.57 4.61
N GLU A 309 -9.31 10.87 4.64
CA GLU A 309 -9.20 9.54 5.26
C GLU A 309 -7.86 9.36 5.98
N PHE A 310 -7.90 8.55 7.05
CA PHE A 310 -6.73 7.99 7.72
C PHE A 310 -6.82 6.47 7.63
N ASP A 311 -6.10 5.87 6.69
CA ASP A 311 -6.15 4.46 6.38
C ASP A 311 -5.05 3.71 7.12
N PHE A 312 -5.44 2.78 7.99
CA PHE A 312 -4.50 1.94 8.75
C PHE A 312 -3.99 0.75 7.94
N MET A 313 -4.45 0.62 6.71
CA MET A 313 -4.13 -0.48 5.83
C MET A 313 -4.49 -1.85 6.45
N ARG A 314 -3.89 -2.95 5.99
CA ARG A 314 -4.23 -4.30 6.46
C ARG A 314 -4.07 -4.48 7.96
N GLY A 315 -4.85 -5.41 8.49
CA GLY A 315 -4.81 -5.83 9.90
C GLY A 315 -5.96 -5.25 10.70
N ASN A 316 -6.55 -6.10 11.53
CA ASN A 316 -7.74 -5.79 12.33
C ASN A 316 -7.41 -5.61 13.83
N GLU A 317 -6.27 -5.00 14.14
CA GLU A 317 -5.83 -4.75 15.51
C GLU A 317 -6.83 -3.85 16.24
N GLU A 318 -7.18 -4.24 17.44
CA GLU A 318 -8.23 -3.61 18.26
C GLU A 318 -8.04 -2.10 18.46
N TYR A 319 -6.79 -1.63 18.55
CA TYR A 319 -6.52 -0.20 18.76
C TYR A 319 -7.06 0.68 17.62
N LYS A 320 -7.06 0.20 16.37
CA LYS A 320 -7.57 0.93 15.21
C LYS A 320 -9.05 1.30 15.42
N TYR A 321 -9.85 0.34 15.87
CA TYR A 321 -11.28 0.54 16.16
C TYR A 321 -11.53 1.43 17.38
N ARG A 322 -10.60 1.45 18.34
CA ARG A 322 -10.66 2.39 19.47
C ARG A 322 -10.50 3.83 19.04
N PHE A 323 -9.84 4.08 17.90
CA PHE A 323 -9.77 5.39 17.26
C PHE A 323 -10.91 5.64 16.26
N GLY A 324 -11.91 4.78 16.19
CA GLY A 324 -13.11 4.97 15.38
C GLY A 324 -13.00 4.44 13.96
N ALA A 325 -12.04 3.56 13.67
CA ALA A 325 -11.93 2.95 12.36
C ALA A 325 -13.15 2.10 11.99
N VAL A 326 -13.50 2.12 10.72
CA VAL A 326 -14.49 1.25 10.06
C VAL A 326 -13.77 0.35 9.05
N ASP A 327 -14.36 -0.80 8.76
CA ASP A 327 -13.73 -1.78 7.87
C ASP A 327 -13.91 -1.43 6.39
N ARG A 328 -12.84 -1.56 5.66
CA ARG A 328 -12.75 -1.80 4.23
C ARG A 328 -12.25 -3.23 4.04
N GLN A 329 -12.57 -3.86 2.92
CA GLN A 329 -12.15 -5.23 2.65
C GLN A 329 -11.14 -5.28 1.51
N ILE A 330 -10.30 -6.30 1.54
CA ILE A 330 -9.33 -6.59 0.50
C ILE A 330 -9.64 -7.97 -0.09
N GLU A 331 -9.68 -8.04 -1.41
CA GLU A 331 -10.04 -9.22 -2.18
C GLU A 331 -8.86 -9.80 -2.96
N ARG A 332 -8.98 -11.07 -3.29
CA ARG A 332 -8.12 -11.78 -4.23
C ARG A 332 -8.96 -12.34 -5.36
N VAL A 333 -8.52 -12.11 -6.60
CA VAL A 333 -9.14 -12.70 -7.79
C VAL A 333 -8.17 -13.72 -8.39
N VAL A 334 -8.69 -14.91 -8.68
CA VAL A 334 -7.96 -15.98 -9.36
C VAL A 334 -8.70 -16.37 -10.62
N ILE A 335 -8.02 -16.28 -11.77
CA ILE A 335 -8.52 -16.76 -13.06
C ILE A 335 -7.58 -17.85 -13.54
N LYS A 336 -8.12 -19.05 -13.81
CA LYS A 336 -7.32 -20.16 -14.33
C LYS A 336 -7.20 -20.07 -15.84
N ASN A 337 -5.98 -20.32 -16.31
CA ASN A 337 -5.73 -20.49 -17.74
C ASN A 337 -6.48 -21.70 -18.27
N LEU A 338 -7.16 -21.53 -19.40
CA LEU A 338 -7.96 -22.59 -20.02
C LEU A 338 -7.17 -23.50 -20.94
N ARG A 339 -5.97 -23.09 -21.37
CA ARG A 339 -5.13 -23.94 -22.18
C ARG A 339 -4.59 -25.08 -21.32
N PRO A 340 -4.86 -26.35 -21.65
CA PRO A 340 -4.17 -27.47 -21.02
C PRO A 340 -2.66 -27.29 -21.26
N SER A 341 -1.87 -27.40 -20.19
CA SER A 341 -0.42 -27.49 -20.30
C SER A 341 -0.09 -28.66 -21.23
N ILE A 342 0.56 -28.35 -22.37
CA ILE A 342 1.10 -29.36 -23.28
C ILE A 342 2.27 -30.07 -22.57
#